data_b45b9eca97014f9c9ce68425308e15c9
#
_entry.id   b45b9eca97014f9c9ce68425308e15c9
#
_cell.length_a   1.000
_cell.length_b   1.000
_cell.length_c   1.000
_cell.angle_alpha   90.00
_cell.angle_beta   90.00
_cell.angle_gamma   90.00
#
_symmetry.space_group_name_H-M   'P 1'
#
loop_
_entity.id
_entity.type
_entity.pdbx_description
1 polymer ?
#
loop_
_entity_poly.entity_id
_entity_poly.type
_entity_poly.pdbx_seq_one_letter_code
_entity_poly.pdbx_strand_id
1 'polypeptide(L)'
;MSDVPYRFERTHQAAEVVEGWSGLEPGEESGVDVAVAGRLMLLRPQGKLAFGELRDASGSIQLFALTSLTADFEEFARLNLGDWIGARGQVVRTRRGELSVKVAEWELLARARRNFGDKWHGVSDVETRYRQREVDLWANERSRELLMLRSNVVQGMRQRLWALGFVEVETPILHPIAGGATARPFVTHHNTFDTDFYLRVAPELYLKRLVVGGFDKVFEIGRSFRNEGISPRHNPEFTTLELYQAYADYTDTMLVFEELVAGAARDFLGTTVLSYGGRELDLTPPWRRATMAELVTESTGLTLSVRTPRDELAQAAAEVGIEVDGGWGPGKILLEIYEKTTEPELWGPVFVIDYPAEVSPLARRHRDGPDLVERYEPVVAGRELGNGFTELIDPDDQRARFAEQAAKARAGDDEESGEIDEEYLRALEYGLPPTSGFGLGIDRLLMLLGDVANIREVIAFPTLRPDRP
;
A
#
# COMPACT_ATOMS: atom_id res chain seq x y z
N MET A 1 -6.72 41.24 9.32
CA MET A 1 -6.76 39.78 9.43
C MET A 1 -7.77 39.53 10.49
N SER A 2 -8.89 38.85 10.18
CA SER A 2 -9.92 38.49 11.17
C SER A 2 -9.27 37.66 12.26
N ASP A 3 -9.63 37.93 13.53
CA ASP A 3 -9.19 37.16 14.68
C ASP A 3 -9.71 35.71 14.60
N VAL A 4 -9.04 34.90 13.81
CA VAL A 4 -9.27 33.44 13.78
C VAL A 4 -8.70 32.90 15.07
N PRO A 5 -9.47 32.14 15.87
CA PRO A 5 -9.00 31.64 17.15
C PRO A 5 -7.88 30.62 16.95
N TYR A 6 -6.93 30.58 17.90
CA TYR A 6 -5.86 29.59 17.90
C TYR A 6 -6.36 28.19 18.29
N ARG A 7 -7.53 28.10 18.95
CA ARG A 7 -8.11 26.85 19.45
C ARG A 7 -9.63 26.98 19.48
N PHE A 8 -10.30 25.87 19.16
CA PHE A 8 -11.73 25.67 19.39
C PHE A 8 -11.94 24.40 20.21
N GLU A 9 -12.66 24.49 21.32
CA GLU A 9 -12.96 23.34 22.16
C GLU A 9 -14.22 22.65 21.64
N ARG A 10 -14.02 21.54 20.98
CA ARG A 10 -15.07 20.65 20.51
C ARG A 10 -15.44 19.66 21.62
N THR A 11 -16.73 19.51 21.91
CA THR A 11 -17.23 18.51 22.89
C THR A 11 -17.58 17.19 22.25
N HIS A 12 -18.08 17.20 20.99
CA HIS A 12 -18.52 16.02 20.26
C HIS A 12 -18.08 16.06 18.80
N GLN A 13 -17.85 14.88 18.24
CA GLN A 13 -17.77 14.69 16.80
C GLN A 13 -19.17 14.61 16.18
N ALA A 14 -19.26 14.79 14.87
CA ALA A 14 -20.56 14.73 14.17
C ALA A 14 -21.26 13.37 14.35
N ALA A 15 -20.52 12.26 14.23
CA ALA A 15 -21.06 10.91 14.43
C ALA A 15 -21.55 10.69 15.87
N GLU A 16 -20.82 11.17 16.86
CA GLU A 16 -21.24 11.06 18.29
C GLU A 16 -22.55 11.77 18.55
N VAL A 17 -22.77 12.94 17.92
CA VAL A 17 -24.07 13.63 18.00
C VAL A 17 -25.15 12.82 17.31
N VAL A 18 -24.87 12.26 16.12
CA VAL A 18 -25.87 11.46 15.38
C VAL A 18 -26.26 10.20 16.16
N GLU A 19 -25.28 9.48 16.71
CA GLU A 19 -25.54 8.27 17.48
C GLU A 19 -26.24 8.55 18.81
N GLY A 20 -25.76 9.56 19.57
CA GLY A 20 -26.25 9.87 20.91
C GLY A 20 -27.68 10.34 20.96
N TRP A 21 -28.17 10.97 19.89
CA TRP A 21 -29.54 11.56 19.85
C TRP A 21 -30.37 11.03 18.68
N SER A 22 -30.05 9.88 18.12
CA SER A 22 -30.82 9.25 17.04
C SER A 22 -32.28 8.98 17.38
N GLY A 23 -32.62 8.82 18.66
CA GLY A 23 -33.95 8.52 19.17
C GLY A 23 -34.87 9.73 19.37
N LEU A 24 -34.43 10.99 19.12
CA LEU A 24 -35.29 12.16 19.23
C LEU A 24 -36.43 12.09 18.20
N GLU A 25 -37.63 12.51 18.59
CA GLU A 25 -38.79 12.61 17.69
C GLU A 25 -38.78 13.95 16.90
N PRO A 26 -39.41 14.00 15.71
CA PRO A 26 -39.51 15.22 14.92
C PRO A 26 -40.11 16.40 15.70
N GLY A 27 -39.34 17.50 15.81
CA GLY A 27 -39.70 18.70 16.57
C GLY A 27 -39.26 18.69 18.03
N GLU A 28 -38.58 17.64 18.48
CA GLU A 28 -38.04 17.49 19.84
C GLU A 28 -36.69 18.19 20.00
N GLU A 29 -36.45 18.73 21.18
CA GLU A 29 -35.20 19.35 21.62
C GLU A 29 -34.58 18.51 22.75
N SER A 30 -33.28 18.19 22.65
CA SER A 30 -32.64 17.33 23.64
C SER A 30 -32.37 17.96 25.03
N GLY A 31 -32.38 19.29 25.09
CA GLY A 31 -31.93 20.03 26.27
C GLY A 31 -30.43 20.04 26.48
N VAL A 32 -29.64 19.44 25.58
CA VAL A 32 -28.18 19.29 25.70
C VAL A 32 -27.48 20.17 24.68
N ASP A 33 -26.55 20.99 25.15
CA ASP A 33 -25.70 21.83 24.29
C ASP A 33 -24.42 21.06 23.93
N VAL A 34 -24.04 21.15 22.68
CA VAL A 34 -22.81 20.58 22.12
C VAL A 34 -21.97 21.63 21.41
N ALA A 35 -20.67 21.38 21.31
CA ALA A 35 -19.76 22.12 20.46
C ALA A 35 -19.20 21.18 19.41
N VAL A 36 -19.48 21.47 18.13
CA VAL A 36 -19.00 20.72 16.96
C VAL A 36 -18.12 21.63 16.10
N ALA A 37 -17.14 21.06 15.41
CA ALA A 37 -16.29 21.79 14.49
C ALA A 37 -15.98 20.97 13.25
N GLY A 38 -16.00 21.62 12.10
CA GLY A 38 -15.76 20.96 10.83
C GLY A 38 -15.82 21.93 9.66
N ARG A 39 -15.86 21.38 8.48
CA ARG A 39 -15.98 22.12 7.22
C ARG A 39 -17.44 22.29 6.82
N LEU A 40 -17.82 23.51 6.43
CA LEU A 40 -19.16 23.82 5.95
C LEU A 40 -19.30 23.32 4.49
N MET A 41 -20.04 22.23 4.32
CA MET A 41 -20.23 21.60 3.01
C MET A 41 -21.46 22.14 2.27
N LEU A 42 -22.45 22.61 2.99
CA LEU A 42 -23.70 23.18 2.48
C LEU A 42 -24.10 24.35 3.33
N LEU A 43 -24.66 25.41 2.70
CA LEU A 43 -25.31 26.49 3.38
C LEU A 43 -26.52 26.94 2.54
N ARG A 44 -27.71 26.99 3.17
CA ARG A 44 -28.97 27.39 2.56
C ARG A 44 -29.66 28.42 3.44
N PRO A 45 -29.38 29.73 3.26
CA PRO A 45 -30.14 30.79 3.92
C PRO A 45 -31.58 30.86 3.37
N GLN A 46 -32.58 30.99 4.25
CA GLN A 46 -34.00 31.10 3.92
C GLN A 46 -34.67 32.15 4.80
N GLY A 47 -34.44 33.43 4.49
CA GLY A 47 -34.97 34.53 5.26
C GLY A 47 -34.43 34.56 6.70
N LYS A 48 -35.27 34.20 7.68
CA LYS A 48 -34.91 34.20 9.10
C LYS A 48 -34.24 32.90 9.57
N LEU A 49 -33.99 31.96 8.68
CA LEU A 49 -33.43 30.67 8.95
C LEU A 49 -32.20 30.44 8.04
N ALA A 50 -31.27 29.65 8.51
CA ALA A 50 -30.22 29.07 7.66
C ALA A 50 -29.99 27.61 8.06
N PHE A 51 -29.84 26.73 7.07
CA PHE A 51 -29.43 25.36 7.24
C PHE A 51 -28.03 25.18 6.65
N GLY A 52 -27.13 24.58 7.41
CA GLY A 52 -25.81 24.23 6.97
C GLY A 52 -25.57 22.72 7.14
N GLU A 53 -24.65 22.16 6.41
CA GLU A 53 -24.07 20.85 6.67
C GLU A 53 -22.63 21.04 7.10
N LEU A 54 -22.31 20.62 8.32
CA LEU A 54 -20.95 20.59 8.86
C LEU A 54 -20.43 19.18 8.75
N ARG A 55 -19.25 19.02 8.16
CA ARG A 55 -18.56 17.73 8.04
C ARG A 55 -17.24 17.75 8.80
N ASP A 56 -17.03 16.75 9.63
CA ASP A 56 -15.74 16.48 10.30
C ASP A 56 -15.15 15.12 9.87
N ALA A 57 -14.17 14.63 10.60
CA ALA A 57 -13.52 13.35 10.30
C ALA A 57 -14.46 12.14 10.51
N SER A 58 -15.49 12.28 11.35
CA SER A 58 -16.40 11.19 11.72
C SER A 58 -17.64 11.10 10.84
N GLY A 59 -18.06 12.22 10.23
CA GLY A 59 -19.28 12.30 9.45
C GLY A 59 -19.82 13.71 9.29
N SER A 60 -21.12 13.83 9.06
CA SER A 60 -21.80 15.10 8.86
C SER A 60 -22.94 15.31 9.88
N ILE A 61 -23.19 16.57 10.24
CA ILE A 61 -24.32 16.99 11.06
C ILE A 61 -24.94 18.26 10.46
N GLN A 62 -26.28 18.37 10.50
CA GLN A 62 -26.95 19.59 10.09
C GLN A 62 -26.75 20.69 11.14
N LEU A 63 -26.47 21.91 10.68
CA LEU A 63 -26.55 23.13 11.47
C LEU A 63 -27.87 23.82 11.18
N PHE A 64 -28.55 24.23 12.23
CA PHE A 64 -29.82 24.98 12.16
C PHE A 64 -29.65 26.32 12.84
N ALA A 65 -29.57 27.40 12.08
CA ALA A 65 -29.38 28.75 12.57
C ALA A 65 -30.66 29.57 12.43
N LEU A 66 -30.93 30.45 13.41
CA LEU A 66 -32.10 31.30 13.52
C LEU A 66 -31.71 32.75 13.79
N THR A 67 -32.27 33.70 13.08
CA THR A 67 -32.04 35.14 13.34
C THR A 67 -32.34 35.56 14.80
N SER A 68 -33.25 34.85 15.46
CA SER A 68 -33.63 35.16 16.86
C SER A 68 -32.71 34.57 17.91
N LEU A 69 -31.79 33.66 17.53
CA LEU A 69 -30.97 32.91 18.47
C LEU A 69 -29.46 32.97 18.13
N THR A 70 -29.12 32.78 16.84
CA THR A 70 -27.75 32.67 16.40
C THR A 70 -27.03 33.99 16.43
N ALA A 71 -25.93 34.09 17.17
CA ALA A 71 -25.10 35.30 17.19
C ALA A 71 -24.60 35.61 15.77
N ASP A 72 -24.59 36.87 15.39
CA ASP A 72 -24.10 37.36 14.09
C ASP A 72 -24.69 36.58 12.89
N PHE A 73 -26.00 36.27 12.93
CA PHE A 73 -26.70 35.45 11.95
C PHE A 73 -26.46 35.89 10.50
N GLU A 74 -26.40 37.19 10.23
CA GLU A 74 -26.19 37.75 8.89
C GLU A 74 -24.78 37.38 8.35
N GLU A 75 -23.78 37.30 9.21
CA GLU A 75 -22.45 36.87 8.86
C GLU A 75 -22.38 35.34 8.68
N PHE A 76 -23.06 34.59 9.57
CA PHE A 76 -23.23 33.15 9.41
C PHE A 76 -23.83 32.79 8.06
N ALA A 77 -24.90 33.48 7.66
CA ALA A 77 -25.62 33.26 6.42
C ALA A 77 -24.79 33.61 5.15
N ARG A 78 -23.66 34.32 5.31
CA ARG A 78 -22.71 34.69 4.22
C ARG A 78 -21.42 33.89 4.21
N LEU A 79 -21.29 32.87 5.05
CA LEU A 79 -20.13 31.98 5.04
C LEU A 79 -19.94 31.32 3.68
N ASN A 80 -18.69 31.07 3.32
CA ASN A 80 -18.35 30.37 2.09
C ASN A 80 -18.46 28.86 2.31
N LEU A 81 -18.83 28.16 1.27
CA LEU A 81 -18.67 26.70 1.27
C LEU A 81 -17.19 26.35 1.34
N GLY A 82 -16.87 25.41 2.21
CA GLY A 82 -15.49 25.05 2.50
C GLY A 82 -14.88 25.81 3.69
N ASP A 83 -15.52 26.84 4.22
CA ASP A 83 -15.07 27.47 5.46
C ASP A 83 -15.03 26.44 6.59
N TRP A 84 -14.00 26.49 7.42
CA TRP A 84 -13.96 25.75 8.67
C TRP A 84 -14.61 26.58 9.77
N ILE A 85 -15.57 26.00 10.44
CA ILE A 85 -16.31 26.67 11.52
C ILE A 85 -16.43 25.79 12.75
N GLY A 86 -16.49 26.42 13.92
CA GLY A 86 -16.99 25.84 15.15
C GLY A 86 -18.38 26.34 15.41
N ALA A 87 -19.29 25.49 15.86
CA ALA A 87 -20.64 25.83 16.21
C ALA A 87 -21.01 25.27 17.59
N ARG A 88 -21.65 26.09 18.42
CA ARG A 88 -22.16 25.69 19.73
C ARG A 88 -23.65 25.85 19.74
N GLY A 89 -24.36 24.88 20.31
CA GLY A 89 -25.82 24.97 20.42
C GLY A 89 -26.45 23.64 20.80
N GLN A 90 -27.76 23.65 20.92
CA GLN A 90 -28.54 22.54 21.39
C GLN A 90 -28.79 21.51 20.29
N VAL A 91 -28.71 20.23 20.64
CA VAL A 91 -29.10 19.15 19.72
C VAL A 91 -30.62 19.09 19.63
N VAL A 92 -31.12 19.11 18.41
CA VAL A 92 -32.57 19.09 18.14
C VAL A 92 -32.88 18.21 16.94
N ARG A 93 -34.06 17.65 16.87
CA ARG A 93 -34.58 17.09 15.62
C ARG A 93 -35.57 18.08 15.01
N THR A 94 -35.30 18.56 13.81
CA THR A 94 -36.19 19.49 13.11
C THR A 94 -37.56 18.85 12.87
N ARG A 95 -38.61 19.68 12.64
CA ARG A 95 -39.95 19.17 12.30
C ARG A 95 -39.98 18.28 11.04
N ARG A 96 -38.97 18.39 10.19
CA ARG A 96 -38.81 17.54 9.00
C ARG A 96 -38.06 16.23 9.27
N GLY A 97 -37.67 15.99 10.52
CA GLY A 97 -36.99 14.76 10.96
C GLY A 97 -35.48 14.80 10.90
N GLU A 98 -34.84 15.91 10.50
CA GLU A 98 -33.38 16.00 10.42
C GLU A 98 -32.75 16.33 11.76
N LEU A 99 -31.78 15.53 12.22
CA LEU A 99 -31.04 15.81 13.45
C LEU A 99 -30.07 16.96 13.21
N SER A 100 -30.03 17.91 14.11
CA SER A 100 -29.35 19.19 13.90
C SER A 100 -28.75 19.74 15.18
N VAL A 101 -27.69 20.54 15.06
CA VAL A 101 -27.26 21.47 16.10
C VAL A 101 -27.94 22.80 15.84
N LYS A 102 -28.84 23.23 16.75
CA LYS A 102 -29.52 24.54 16.77
C LYS A 102 -28.52 25.56 17.27
N VAL A 103 -27.85 26.25 16.34
CA VAL A 103 -26.72 27.11 16.60
C VAL A 103 -27.05 28.34 17.41
N ALA A 104 -26.46 28.51 18.57
CA ALA A 104 -26.48 29.71 19.38
C ALA A 104 -25.26 30.62 19.10
N GLU A 105 -24.07 30.00 19.07
CA GLU A 105 -22.81 30.68 18.84
C GLU A 105 -21.99 29.94 17.75
N TRP A 106 -21.18 30.69 17.05
CA TRP A 106 -20.27 30.13 16.04
C TRP A 106 -19.00 30.96 15.91
N GLU A 107 -17.92 30.31 15.43
CA GLU A 107 -16.63 30.93 15.20
C GLU A 107 -16.10 30.49 13.83
N LEU A 108 -15.53 31.45 13.07
CA LEU A 108 -14.78 31.12 11.86
C LEU A 108 -13.38 30.62 12.26
N LEU A 109 -13.08 29.34 11.94
CA LEU A 109 -11.78 28.71 12.26
C LEU A 109 -10.78 28.85 11.11
N ALA A 110 -11.25 28.80 9.86
CA ALA A 110 -10.44 29.10 8.68
C ALA A 110 -11.34 29.45 7.48
N ARG A 111 -10.96 30.44 6.73
CA ARG A 111 -11.70 30.88 5.54
C ARG A 111 -11.22 30.14 4.29
N ALA A 112 -12.12 29.49 3.57
CA ALA A 112 -11.86 28.92 2.26
C ALA A 112 -11.78 30.05 1.21
N ARG A 113 -10.65 30.15 0.50
CA ARG A 113 -10.46 31.13 -0.58
C ARG A 113 -10.72 30.54 -1.97
N ARG A 114 -10.89 29.23 -2.05
CA ARG A 114 -11.20 28.47 -3.28
C ARG A 114 -12.45 27.66 -3.03
N ASN A 115 -13.34 27.63 -4.00
CA ASN A 115 -14.50 26.76 -3.95
C ASN A 115 -14.12 25.35 -4.35
N PHE A 116 -14.78 24.36 -3.71
CA PHE A 116 -14.80 23.01 -4.27
C PHE A 116 -15.59 23.03 -5.58
N GLY A 117 -15.23 22.19 -6.51
CA GLY A 117 -15.99 21.99 -7.74
C GLY A 117 -17.46 21.61 -7.50
N ASP A 118 -18.07 20.89 -8.41
CA ASP A 118 -19.49 20.51 -8.35
C ASP A 118 -19.84 19.83 -7.02
N LYS A 119 -20.82 20.39 -6.31
CA LYS A 119 -21.26 19.95 -4.98
C LYS A 119 -21.87 18.55 -4.96
N TRP A 120 -22.35 18.07 -6.09
CA TRP A 120 -23.15 16.86 -6.20
C TRP A 120 -22.37 15.65 -6.68
N HIS A 121 -21.28 15.84 -7.40
CA HIS A 121 -20.54 14.79 -8.06
C HIS A 121 -19.09 14.66 -7.57
N GLY A 122 -18.69 15.45 -6.58
CA GLY A 122 -17.29 15.50 -6.11
C GLY A 122 -16.34 15.98 -7.21
N VAL A 123 -15.09 15.60 -7.14
CA VAL A 123 -14.10 15.80 -8.20
C VAL A 123 -14.10 14.54 -9.07
N SER A 124 -14.70 14.61 -10.26
CA SER A 124 -14.85 13.47 -11.17
C SER A 124 -13.60 13.23 -12.04
N ASP A 125 -12.85 14.29 -12.33
CA ASP A 125 -11.61 14.15 -13.12
C ASP A 125 -10.51 13.48 -12.30
N VAL A 126 -10.06 12.33 -12.76
CA VAL A 126 -9.10 11.46 -12.04
C VAL A 126 -7.75 12.15 -11.82
N GLU A 127 -7.26 12.90 -12.80
CA GLU A 127 -5.98 13.62 -12.67
C GLU A 127 -6.08 14.73 -11.63
N THR A 128 -7.17 15.48 -11.63
CA THR A 128 -7.46 16.51 -10.62
C THR A 128 -7.58 15.90 -9.22
N ARG A 129 -8.18 14.72 -9.06
CA ARG A 129 -8.27 14.00 -7.78
C ARG A 129 -6.90 13.71 -7.19
N TYR A 130 -5.94 13.31 -8.03
CA TYR A 130 -4.59 13.02 -7.54
C TYR A 130 -3.76 14.29 -7.29
N ARG A 131 -3.92 15.34 -8.10
CA ARG A 131 -3.18 16.61 -7.97
C ARG A 131 -3.71 17.50 -6.85
N GLN A 132 -5.01 17.44 -6.58
CA GLN A 132 -5.69 18.19 -5.51
C GLN A 132 -6.27 17.20 -4.48
N ARG A 133 -5.40 16.34 -3.95
CA ARG A 133 -5.78 15.24 -3.07
C ARG A 133 -6.53 15.70 -1.82
N GLU A 134 -6.16 16.87 -1.27
CA GLU A 134 -6.88 17.50 -0.16
C GLU A 134 -8.33 17.81 -0.50
N VAL A 135 -8.64 18.14 -1.75
CA VAL A 135 -10.02 18.40 -2.22
C VAL A 135 -10.74 17.06 -2.44
N ASP A 136 -10.08 16.08 -3.08
CA ASP A 136 -10.60 14.74 -3.29
C ASP A 136 -11.03 14.07 -1.97
N LEU A 137 -10.22 14.18 -0.92
CA LEU A 137 -10.52 13.63 0.40
C LEU A 137 -11.76 14.23 1.07
N TRP A 138 -12.13 15.47 0.71
CA TRP A 138 -13.35 16.10 1.17
C TRP A 138 -14.55 15.82 0.27
N ALA A 139 -14.31 15.77 -1.02
CA ALA A 139 -15.37 15.62 -2.01
C ALA A 139 -15.80 14.16 -2.23
N ASN A 140 -14.86 13.23 -2.11
CA ASN A 140 -15.06 11.81 -2.38
C ASN A 140 -14.83 10.98 -1.11
N GLU A 141 -15.90 10.50 -0.51
CA GLU A 141 -15.85 9.68 0.72
C GLU A 141 -15.01 8.43 0.54
N ARG A 142 -15.14 7.76 -0.62
CA ARG A 142 -14.35 6.57 -0.96
C ARG A 142 -12.84 6.77 -0.88
N SER A 143 -12.34 7.94 -1.27
CA SER A 143 -10.91 8.26 -1.19
C SER A 143 -10.42 8.29 0.27
N ARG A 144 -11.23 8.81 1.17
CA ARG A 144 -10.93 8.84 2.60
C ARG A 144 -11.01 7.44 3.22
N GLU A 145 -12.03 6.66 2.86
CA GLU A 145 -12.19 5.27 3.32
C GLU A 145 -10.98 4.41 2.96
N LEU A 146 -10.45 4.53 1.73
CA LEU A 146 -9.27 3.80 1.29
C LEU A 146 -8.01 4.14 2.11
N LEU A 147 -7.81 5.42 2.46
CA LEU A 147 -6.69 5.81 3.32
C LEU A 147 -6.88 5.36 4.77
N MET A 148 -8.11 5.33 5.27
CA MET A 148 -8.41 4.77 6.59
C MET A 148 -8.21 3.25 6.59
N LEU A 149 -8.65 2.53 5.56
CA LEU A 149 -8.39 1.12 5.36
C LEU A 149 -6.87 0.84 5.37
N ARG A 150 -6.09 1.64 4.64
CA ARG A 150 -4.62 1.55 4.66
C ARG A 150 -4.05 1.64 6.08
N SER A 151 -4.46 2.66 6.83
CA SER A 151 -3.98 2.87 8.20
C SER A 151 -4.29 1.67 9.09
N ASN A 152 -5.53 1.19 9.02
CA ASN A 152 -6.02 0.08 9.82
C ASN A 152 -5.30 -1.23 9.46
N VAL A 153 -5.16 -1.54 8.16
CA VAL A 153 -4.46 -2.74 7.68
C VAL A 153 -3.01 -2.76 8.15
N VAL A 154 -2.28 -1.65 7.98
CA VAL A 154 -0.88 -1.56 8.42
C VAL A 154 -0.76 -1.75 9.94
N GLN A 155 -1.64 -1.15 10.72
CA GLN A 155 -1.66 -1.33 12.17
C GLN A 155 -2.01 -2.78 12.56
N GLY A 156 -2.99 -3.39 11.92
CA GLY A 156 -3.37 -4.78 12.17
C GLY A 156 -2.24 -5.76 11.85
N MET A 157 -1.50 -5.54 10.74
CA MET A 157 -0.32 -6.32 10.41
C MET A 157 0.77 -6.23 11.48
N ARG A 158 1.06 -5.01 11.99
CA ARG A 158 1.99 -4.83 13.10
C ARG A 158 1.58 -5.64 14.33
N GLN A 159 0.31 -5.56 14.71
CA GLN A 159 -0.19 -6.29 15.88
C GLN A 159 -0.06 -7.81 15.70
N ARG A 160 -0.36 -8.35 14.51
CA ARG A 160 -0.21 -9.78 14.21
C ARG A 160 1.25 -10.22 14.27
N LEU A 161 2.15 -9.46 13.65
CA LEU A 161 3.58 -9.77 13.67
C LEU A 161 4.15 -9.73 15.09
N TRP A 162 3.77 -8.76 15.90
CA TRP A 162 4.13 -8.72 17.33
C TRP A 162 3.60 -9.94 18.07
N ALA A 163 2.37 -10.36 17.82
CA ALA A 163 1.80 -11.57 18.44
C ALA A 163 2.52 -12.85 18.00
N LEU A 164 3.09 -12.89 16.78
CA LEU A 164 3.92 -13.98 16.26
C LEU A 164 5.38 -13.91 16.75
N GLY A 165 5.73 -12.90 17.56
CA GLY A 165 7.06 -12.72 18.14
C GLY A 165 8.07 -12.02 17.25
N PHE A 166 7.63 -11.36 16.18
CA PHE A 166 8.51 -10.52 15.37
C PHE A 166 8.76 -9.16 16.03
N VAL A 167 9.97 -8.65 15.89
CA VAL A 167 10.39 -7.32 16.35
C VAL A 167 10.40 -6.35 15.16
N GLU A 168 9.68 -5.23 15.27
CA GLU A 168 9.75 -4.16 14.27
C GLU A 168 11.06 -3.40 14.43
N VAL A 169 11.75 -3.19 13.31
CA VAL A 169 13.02 -2.48 13.24
C VAL A 169 12.99 -1.41 12.15
N GLU A 170 13.96 -0.51 12.19
CA GLU A 170 14.20 0.47 11.14
C GLU A 170 15.61 0.30 10.60
N THR A 171 15.74 0.22 9.28
CA THR A 171 17.03 0.13 8.60
C THR A 171 17.26 1.36 7.72
N PRO A 172 18.50 1.64 7.28
CA PRO A 172 18.78 2.80 6.47
C PRO A 172 17.94 2.89 5.19
N ILE A 173 17.49 4.09 4.84
CA ILE A 173 16.92 4.39 3.52
C ILE A 173 18.03 4.77 2.52
N LEU A 174 19.09 5.41 3.00
CA LEU A 174 20.26 5.74 2.19
C LEU A 174 21.28 4.60 2.26
N HIS A 175 21.52 3.97 1.14
CA HIS A 175 22.46 2.86 0.99
C HIS A 175 23.73 3.34 0.26
N PRO A 176 24.91 2.92 0.70
CA PRO A 176 26.15 3.21 -0.03
C PRO A 176 26.27 2.41 -1.33
N ILE A 177 25.62 1.26 -1.40
CA ILE A 177 25.54 0.37 -2.57
C ILE A 177 24.08 -0.01 -2.79
N ALA A 178 23.61 0.04 -4.03
CA ALA A 178 22.28 -0.47 -4.38
C ALA A 178 22.27 -1.99 -4.33
N GLY A 179 21.27 -2.58 -3.68
CA GLY A 179 21.16 -4.04 -3.56
C GLY A 179 19.89 -4.48 -2.83
N GLY A 180 19.68 -5.82 -2.79
CA GLY A 180 18.52 -6.44 -2.16
C GLY A 180 17.36 -6.73 -3.11
N ALA A 181 17.37 -6.19 -4.33
CA ALA A 181 16.42 -6.51 -5.39
C ALA A 181 16.99 -6.07 -6.75
N THR A 182 16.51 -6.69 -7.83
CA THR A 182 16.80 -6.25 -9.20
C THR A 182 15.88 -5.10 -9.54
N ALA A 183 16.39 -3.87 -9.47
CA ALA A 183 15.64 -2.64 -9.78
C ALA A 183 16.59 -1.44 -9.91
N ARG A 184 16.25 -0.50 -10.78
CA ARG A 184 17.03 0.74 -10.95
C ARG A 184 16.89 1.65 -9.73
N PRO A 185 17.99 2.06 -9.05
CA PRO A 185 17.92 2.91 -7.87
C PRO A 185 17.76 4.39 -8.24
N PHE A 186 17.24 5.20 -7.29
CA PHE A 186 17.45 6.65 -7.28
C PHE A 186 18.78 6.97 -6.65
N VAL A 187 19.54 7.89 -7.23
CA VAL A 187 20.85 8.34 -6.76
C VAL A 187 20.71 9.71 -6.10
N THR A 188 21.40 9.92 -4.99
CA THR A 188 21.54 11.21 -4.32
C THR A 188 22.98 11.43 -3.88
N HIS A 189 23.45 12.70 -3.82
CA HIS A 189 24.81 13.03 -3.45
C HIS A 189 24.90 13.51 -2.01
N HIS A 190 25.84 12.97 -1.22
CA HIS A 190 26.13 13.42 0.14
C HIS A 190 27.26 14.42 0.13
N ASN A 191 26.95 15.70 0.22
CA ASN A 191 27.91 16.82 0.04
C ASN A 191 29.13 16.76 0.96
N THR A 192 28.97 16.34 2.23
CA THR A 192 30.09 16.33 3.19
C THR A 192 31.08 15.20 2.93
N PHE A 193 30.58 14.05 2.44
CA PHE A 193 31.42 12.90 2.12
C PHE A 193 31.90 12.91 0.67
N ASP A 194 31.36 13.83 -0.16
CA ASP A 194 31.60 13.91 -1.60
C ASP A 194 31.41 12.54 -2.29
N THR A 195 30.28 11.92 -2.00
CA THR A 195 29.97 10.53 -2.40
C THR A 195 28.50 10.35 -2.71
N ASP A 196 28.19 9.51 -3.68
CA ASP A 196 26.83 9.16 -4.04
C ASP A 196 26.29 8.09 -3.09
N PHE A 197 25.01 8.22 -2.76
CA PHE A 197 24.19 7.24 -2.06
C PHE A 197 22.98 6.91 -2.90
N TYR A 198 22.39 5.77 -2.61
CA TYR A 198 21.21 5.26 -3.30
C TYR A 198 20.04 5.21 -2.34
N LEU A 199 18.84 5.61 -2.80
CA LEU A 199 17.62 5.29 -2.07
C LEU A 199 17.38 3.78 -2.18
N ARG A 200 17.12 3.12 -1.07
CA ARG A 200 16.97 1.66 -1.01
C ARG A 200 15.91 1.14 -1.97
N VAL A 201 16.22 0.11 -2.71
CA VAL A 201 15.27 -0.67 -3.53
C VAL A 201 14.56 -1.73 -2.70
N ALA A 202 15.19 -2.19 -1.60
CA ALA A 202 14.68 -3.11 -0.59
C ALA A 202 15.50 -2.99 0.71
N PRO A 203 14.96 -3.24 1.91
CA PRO A 203 15.68 -3.29 3.19
C PRO A 203 16.38 -4.64 3.44
N GLU A 204 16.23 -5.63 2.58
CA GLU A 204 16.58 -7.05 2.71
C GLU A 204 17.96 -7.31 3.35
N LEU A 205 19.03 -6.74 2.78
CA LEU A 205 20.39 -7.06 3.22
C LEU A 205 20.66 -6.58 4.65
N TYR A 206 20.06 -5.46 5.07
CA TYR A 206 20.18 -4.96 6.43
C TYR A 206 19.36 -5.80 7.42
N LEU A 207 18.18 -6.26 7.04
CA LEU A 207 17.34 -7.12 7.89
C LEU A 207 18.00 -8.47 8.14
N LYS A 208 18.63 -9.07 7.12
CA LYS A 208 19.46 -10.30 7.28
C LYS A 208 20.65 -10.07 8.21
N ARG A 209 21.29 -8.91 8.15
CA ARG A 209 22.40 -8.56 9.07
C ARG A 209 21.92 -8.47 10.53
N LEU A 210 20.68 -8.09 10.79
CA LEU A 210 20.08 -8.14 12.13
C LEU A 210 19.87 -9.59 12.60
N VAL A 211 19.52 -10.51 11.70
CA VAL A 211 19.46 -11.94 12.03
C VAL A 211 20.85 -12.50 12.37
N VAL A 212 21.88 -12.14 11.59
CA VAL A 212 23.28 -12.44 11.95
C VAL A 212 23.64 -11.87 13.32
N GLY A 213 23.09 -10.68 13.65
CA GLY A 213 23.26 -10.02 14.95
C GLY A 213 22.52 -10.66 16.11
N GLY A 214 21.76 -11.76 15.88
CA GLY A 214 21.08 -12.53 16.93
C GLY A 214 19.61 -12.23 17.12
N PHE A 215 18.95 -11.53 16.18
CA PHE A 215 17.49 -11.42 16.18
C PHE A 215 16.88 -12.63 15.49
N ASP A 216 16.03 -13.39 16.18
CA ASP A 216 15.37 -14.57 15.59
C ASP A 216 14.27 -14.19 14.58
N LYS A 217 13.54 -13.09 14.81
CA LYS A 217 12.43 -12.64 13.99
C LYS A 217 12.41 -11.12 13.93
N VAL A 218 12.56 -10.58 12.72
CA VAL A 218 12.52 -9.12 12.48
C VAL A 218 11.58 -8.79 11.34
N PHE A 219 10.99 -7.61 11.38
CA PHE A 219 10.26 -7.04 10.25
C PHE A 219 10.42 -5.52 10.17
N GLU A 220 10.23 -4.98 8.99
CA GLU A 220 10.12 -3.55 8.74
C GLU A 220 8.94 -3.27 7.80
N ILE A 221 8.13 -2.27 8.13
CA ILE A 221 7.15 -1.69 7.20
C ILE A 221 7.66 -0.32 6.80
N GLY A 222 8.13 -0.20 5.58
CA GLY A 222 8.80 1.01 5.13
C GLY A 222 8.67 1.30 3.64
N ARG A 223 9.27 2.41 3.23
CA ARG A 223 9.34 2.81 1.83
C ARG A 223 10.51 2.16 1.13
N SER A 224 10.23 1.66 -0.07
CA SER A 224 11.21 1.26 -1.06
C SER A 224 11.06 2.14 -2.30
N PHE A 225 12.14 2.31 -3.06
CA PHE A 225 12.24 3.27 -4.15
C PHE A 225 12.81 2.58 -5.39
N ARG A 226 12.09 2.63 -6.52
CA ARG A 226 12.56 2.10 -7.80
C ARG A 226 12.38 3.14 -8.88
N ASN A 227 13.46 3.51 -9.55
CA ASN A 227 13.48 4.54 -10.58
C ASN A 227 12.98 4.02 -11.93
N GLU A 228 11.74 3.56 -11.91
CA GLU A 228 11.06 2.91 -13.02
C GLU A 228 9.86 3.73 -13.50
N GLY A 229 9.20 3.23 -14.55
CA GLY A 229 8.02 3.88 -15.13
C GLY A 229 6.81 3.87 -14.19
N ILE A 230 6.02 4.94 -14.23
CA ILE A 230 4.76 5.05 -13.49
C ILE A 230 3.64 4.38 -14.29
N SER A 231 2.90 3.48 -13.65
CA SER A 231 1.77 2.77 -14.25
C SER A 231 0.60 2.64 -13.25
N PRO A 232 -0.57 2.14 -13.65
CA PRO A 232 -1.63 1.81 -12.68
C PRO A 232 -1.21 0.83 -11.58
N ARG A 233 -0.12 0.07 -11.79
CA ARG A 233 0.37 -0.98 -10.88
C ARG A 233 1.67 -0.60 -10.17
N HIS A 234 2.38 0.45 -10.64
CA HIS A 234 3.70 0.84 -10.17
C HIS A 234 3.76 2.32 -9.82
N ASN A 235 4.31 2.62 -8.66
CA ASN A 235 4.68 3.96 -8.23
C ASN A 235 6.16 3.92 -7.83
N PRO A 236 6.98 4.91 -8.21
CA PRO A 236 8.43 4.89 -7.93
C PRO A 236 8.78 4.79 -6.44
N GLU A 237 7.87 5.20 -5.60
CA GLU A 237 7.92 5.13 -4.15
C GLU A 237 6.71 4.34 -3.65
N PHE A 238 6.93 3.23 -2.97
CA PHE A 238 5.87 2.32 -2.52
C PHE A 238 6.19 1.75 -1.14
N THR A 239 5.20 1.15 -0.48
CA THR A 239 5.37 0.58 0.85
C THR A 239 5.45 -0.94 0.77
N THR A 240 6.51 -1.50 1.35
CA THR A 240 6.67 -2.94 1.57
C THR A 240 6.63 -3.25 3.06
N LEU A 241 6.15 -4.44 3.38
CA LEU A 241 6.45 -5.14 4.61
C LEU A 241 7.49 -6.20 4.26
N GLU A 242 8.63 -6.18 4.91
CA GLU A 242 9.62 -7.24 4.80
C GLU A 242 9.89 -7.85 6.15
N LEU A 243 10.01 -9.17 6.19
CA LEU A 243 10.31 -9.91 7.41
C LEU A 243 11.31 -11.04 7.16
N TYR A 244 12.04 -11.40 8.22
CA TYR A 244 13.00 -12.51 8.22
C TYR A 244 12.89 -13.27 9.52
N GLN A 245 12.88 -14.60 9.41
CA GLN A 245 12.77 -15.53 10.53
C GLN A 245 13.90 -16.56 10.47
N ALA A 246 14.70 -16.61 11.55
CA ALA A 246 15.69 -17.66 11.75
C ALA A 246 15.04 -19.01 12.04
N TYR A 247 15.75 -20.09 11.73
CA TYR A 247 15.34 -21.49 11.93
C TYR A 247 14.07 -21.87 11.19
N ALA A 248 13.83 -21.22 10.04
CA ALA A 248 12.67 -21.41 9.19
C ALA A 248 13.09 -21.59 7.73
N ASP A 249 12.25 -22.25 6.94
CA ASP A 249 12.35 -22.30 5.49
C ASP A 249 11.15 -21.61 4.81
N TYR A 250 11.13 -21.62 3.47
CA TYR A 250 10.09 -20.92 2.69
C TYR A 250 8.68 -21.45 2.94
N THR A 251 8.53 -22.71 3.40
CA THR A 251 7.22 -23.28 3.72
C THR A 251 6.62 -22.69 5.00
N ASP A 252 7.47 -22.34 5.98
CA ASP A 252 7.06 -21.66 7.21
C ASP A 252 6.59 -20.24 6.93
N THR A 253 7.34 -19.51 6.10
CA THR A 253 7.02 -18.12 5.79
C THR A 253 5.81 -17.98 4.87
N MET A 254 5.48 -18.97 4.02
CA MET A 254 4.20 -19.02 3.29
C MET A 254 3.00 -19.00 4.27
N LEU A 255 3.06 -19.73 5.39
CA LEU A 255 1.97 -19.74 6.38
C LEU A 255 1.80 -18.37 7.05
N VAL A 256 2.90 -17.68 7.33
CA VAL A 256 2.86 -16.31 7.86
C VAL A 256 2.25 -15.35 6.83
N PHE A 257 2.61 -15.51 5.56
CA PHE A 257 2.06 -14.70 4.47
C PHE A 257 0.54 -14.88 4.34
N GLU A 258 0.06 -16.13 4.30
CA GLU A 258 -1.38 -16.45 4.29
C GLU A 258 -2.11 -15.79 5.45
N GLU A 259 -1.57 -15.92 6.69
CA GLU A 259 -2.20 -15.37 7.87
C GLU A 259 -2.25 -13.83 7.85
N LEU A 260 -1.22 -13.16 7.34
CA LEU A 260 -1.23 -11.71 7.23
C LEU A 260 -2.29 -11.22 6.23
N VAL A 261 -2.37 -11.83 5.06
CA VAL A 261 -3.31 -11.41 4.00
C VAL A 261 -4.74 -11.78 4.35
N ALA A 262 -5.01 -13.04 4.68
CA ALA A 262 -6.36 -13.49 5.06
C ALA A 262 -6.82 -12.84 6.37
N GLY A 263 -5.90 -12.62 7.32
CA GLY A 263 -6.16 -11.91 8.55
C GLY A 263 -6.57 -10.46 8.32
N ALA A 264 -5.88 -9.75 7.44
CA ALA A 264 -6.26 -8.38 7.09
C ALA A 264 -7.67 -8.33 6.46
N ALA A 265 -8.01 -9.28 5.59
CA ALA A 265 -9.35 -9.37 5.00
C ALA A 265 -10.42 -9.63 6.09
N ARG A 266 -10.20 -10.60 6.98
CA ARG A 266 -11.14 -10.89 8.09
C ARG A 266 -11.35 -9.70 9.01
N ASP A 267 -10.28 -9.02 9.42
CA ASP A 267 -10.35 -7.97 10.44
C ASP A 267 -11.03 -6.70 9.91
N PHE A 268 -10.81 -6.36 8.65
CA PHE A 268 -11.25 -5.06 8.12
C PHE A 268 -12.42 -5.13 7.14
N LEU A 269 -12.67 -6.30 6.56
CA LEU A 269 -13.81 -6.53 5.67
C LEU A 269 -14.82 -7.54 6.25
N GLY A 270 -14.50 -8.21 7.36
CA GLY A 270 -15.35 -9.22 7.99
C GLY A 270 -15.44 -10.55 7.26
N THR A 271 -14.68 -10.72 6.17
CA THR A 271 -14.71 -11.91 5.31
C THR A 271 -13.37 -12.10 4.59
N THR A 272 -13.05 -13.34 4.21
CA THR A 272 -11.94 -13.68 3.31
C THR A 272 -12.39 -13.83 1.85
N VAL A 273 -13.70 -13.84 1.61
CA VAL A 273 -14.28 -13.91 0.26
C VAL A 273 -14.65 -12.49 -0.17
N LEU A 274 -13.95 -11.96 -1.15
CA LEU A 274 -14.05 -10.58 -1.61
C LEU A 274 -14.71 -10.49 -2.98
N SER A 275 -15.23 -9.33 -3.34
CA SER A 275 -15.43 -8.95 -4.74
C SER A 275 -14.24 -8.11 -5.19
N TYR A 276 -13.56 -8.52 -6.26
CA TYR A 276 -12.48 -7.75 -6.87
C TYR A 276 -12.69 -7.64 -8.38
N GLY A 277 -12.80 -6.42 -8.88
CA GLY A 277 -13.11 -6.17 -10.29
C GLY A 277 -14.43 -6.81 -10.75
N GLY A 278 -15.41 -6.95 -9.86
CA GLY A 278 -16.70 -7.60 -10.12
C GLY A 278 -16.69 -9.13 -10.15
N ARG A 279 -15.57 -9.77 -9.78
CA ARG A 279 -15.43 -11.23 -9.66
C ARG A 279 -15.20 -11.62 -8.21
N GLU A 280 -15.71 -12.77 -7.81
CA GLU A 280 -15.43 -13.34 -6.49
C GLU A 280 -13.96 -13.77 -6.39
N LEU A 281 -13.34 -13.45 -5.26
CA LEU A 281 -11.96 -13.78 -4.92
C LEU A 281 -11.92 -14.30 -3.48
N ASP A 282 -11.61 -15.59 -3.31
CA ASP A 282 -11.50 -16.25 -2.01
C ASP A 282 -10.04 -16.30 -1.56
N LEU A 283 -9.72 -15.56 -0.50
CA LEU A 283 -8.39 -15.52 0.14
C LEU A 283 -8.25 -16.49 1.32
N THR A 284 -9.22 -17.41 1.50
CA THR A 284 -9.22 -18.35 2.62
C THR A 284 -8.06 -19.35 2.52
N PRO A 285 -7.19 -19.46 3.54
CA PRO A 285 -6.14 -20.50 3.57
C PRO A 285 -6.74 -21.93 3.73
N PRO A 286 -6.01 -23.00 3.31
CA PRO A 286 -4.68 -22.94 2.72
C PRO A 286 -4.70 -22.59 1.22
N TRP A 287 -3.75 -21.77 0.78
CA TRP A 287 -3.62 -21.43 -0.63
C TRP A 287 -2.96 -22.55 -1.42
N ARG A 288 -3.29 -22.64 -2.70
CA ARG A 288 -2.65 -23.58 -3.62
C ARG A 288 -1.14 -23.31 -3.68
N ARG A 289 -0.33 -24.38 -3.72
CA ARG A 289 1.10 -24.35 -4.02
C ARG A 289 1.32 -25.13 -5.31
N ALA A 290 1.99 -24.51 -6.27
CA ALA A 290 2.28 -25.14 -7.56
C ALA A 290 3.59 -24.59 -8.12
N THR A 291 4.37 -25.45 -8.77
CA THR A 291 5.59 -25.06 -9.44
C THR A 291 5.28 -24.23 -10.69
N MET A 292 6.21 -23.36 -11.08
CA MET A 292 6.11 -22.61 -12.33
C MET A 292 5.89 -23.54 -13.54
N ALA A 293 6.60 -24.67 -13.60
CA ALA A 293 6.50 -25.65 -14.67
C ALA A 293 5.11 -26.31 -14.74
N GLU A 294 4.50 -26.65 -13.59
CA GLU A 294 3.14 -27.18 -13.52
C GLU A 294 2.13 -26.16 -14.04
N LEU A 295 2.23 -24.90 -13.60
CA LEU A 295 1.31 -23.84 -13.99
C LEU A 295 1.43 -23.50 -15.49
N VAL A 296 2.64 -23.44 -16.03
CA VAL A 296 2.85 -23.28 -17.48
C VAL A 296 2.24 -24.43 -18.27
N THR A 297 2.41 -25.67 -17.77
CA THR A 297 1.80 -26.84 -18.42
C THR A 297 0.26 -26.77 -18.39
N GLU A 298 -0.34 -26.35 -17.27
CA GLU A 298 -1.78 -26.20 -17.15
C GLU A 298 -2.35 -25.13 -18.08
N SER A 299 -1.67 -24.00 -18.23
CA SER A 299 -2.17 -22.87 -19.03
C SER A 299 -1.91 -23.03 -20.53
N THR A 300 -0.75 -23.59 -20.90
CA THR A 300 -0.32 -23.66 -22.31
C THR A 300 -0.43 -25.05 -22.92
N GLY A 301 -0.53 -26.11 -22.12
CA GLY A 301 -0.45 -27.51 -22.57
C GLY A 301 0.98 -27.96 -22.90
N LEU A 302 2.00 -27.08 -22.73
CA LEU A 302 3.40 -27.39 -23.02
C LEU A 302 4.12 -27.83 -21.74
N THR A 303 4.78 -28.99 -21.77
CA THR A 303 5.58 -29.49 -20.65
C THR A 303 6.99 -28.88 -20.72
N LEU A 304 7.16 -27.70 -20.12
CA LEU A 304 8.40 -26.95 -20.10
C LEU A 304 8.99 -26.91 -18.68
N SER A 305 10.32 -26.90 -18.59
CA SER A 305 11.06 -26.79 -17.32
C SER A 305 12.42 -26.14 -17.54
N VAL A 306 13.14 -25.82 -16.47
CA VAL A 306 14.53 -25.31 -16.53
C VAL A 306 15.49 -26.31 -17.18
N ARG A 307 15.10 -27.58 -17.31
CA ARG A 307 15.89 -28.63 -17.96
C ARG A 307 15.54 -28.84 -19.44
N THR A 308 14.51 -28.20 -19.93
CA THR A 308 14.16 -28.18 -21.35
C THR A 308 15.29 -27.48 -22.12
N PRO A 309 15.74 -28.04 -23.25
CA PRO A 309 16.81 -27.43 -24.05
C PRO A 309 16.47 -25.97 -24.41
N ARG A 310 17.48 -25.08 -24.35
CA ARG A 310 17.30 -23.65 -24.59
C ARG A 310 16.61 -23.35 -25.93
N ASP A 311 16.97 -24.07 -26.99
CA ASP A 311 16.40 -23.85 -28.33
C ASP A 311 14.91 -24.22 -28.38
N GLU A 312 14.49 -25.25 -27.64
CA GLU A 312 13.09 -25.66 -27.52
C GLU A 312 12.28 -24.60 -26.72
N LEU A 313 12.84 -24.09 -25.60
CA LEU A 313 12.26 -22.99 -24.85
C LEU A 313 12.17 -21.71 -25.71
N ALA A 314 13.20 -21.40 -26.49
CA ALA A 314 13.19 -20.24 -27.37
C ALA A 314 12.12 -20.37 -28.48
N GLN A 315 11.90 -21.57 -29.01
CA GLN A 315 10.82 -21.83 -29.94
C GLN A 315 9.45 -21.62 -29.29
N ALA A 316 9.22 -22.18 -28.11
CA ALA A 316 7.98 -22.00 -27.37
C ALA A 316 7.72 -20.51 -27.02
N ALA A 317 8.77 -19.77 -26.63
CA ALA A 317 8.71 -18.34 -26.38
C ALA A 317 8.29 -17.54 -27.63
N ALA A 318 8.87 -17.90 -28.79
CA ALA A 318 8.53 -17.25 -30.07
C ALA A 318 7.07 -17.51 -30.46
N GLU A 319 6.51 -18.70 -30.21
CA GLU A 319 5.10 -19.04 -30.48
C GLU A 319 4.13 -18.16 -29.69
N VAL A 320 4.52 -17.70 -28.48
CA VAL A 320 3.74 -16.79 -27.65
C VAL A 320 4.17 -15.32 -27.84
N GLY A 321 5.03 -15.03 -28.84
CA GLY A 321 5.44 -13.69 -29.21
C GLY A 321 6.43 -13.04 -28.24
N ILE A 322 7.33 -13.83 -27.62
CA ILE A 322 8.47 -13.38 -26.82
C ILE A 322 9.72 -13.42 -27.73
N GLU A 323 10.43 -12.31 -27.80
CA GLU A 323 11.73 -12.22 -28.43
C GLU A 323 12.80 -12.57 -27.41
N VAL A 324 13.52 -13.68 -27.64
CA VAL A 324 14.52 -14.21 -26.71
C VAL A 324 15.86 -13.53 -26.93
N ASP A 325 16.39 -12.87 -25.90
CA ASP A 325 17.74 -12.32 -25.95
C ASP A 325 18.80 -13.43 -25.95
N GLY A 326 19.92 -13.18 -26.63
CA GLY A 326 21.04 -14.14 -26.75
C GLY A 326 21.68 -14.52 -25.42
N GLY A 327 21.63 -13.64 -24.43
CA GLY A 327 22.16 -13.82 -23.10
C GLY A 327 21.23 -14.58 -22.12
N TRP A 328 19.96 -14.83 -22.50
CA TRP A 328 19.04 -15.53 -21.62
C TRP A 328 19.28 -17.03 -21.59
N GLY A 329 19.38 -17.59 -20.39
CA GLY A 329 19.40 -19.02 -20.18
C GLY A 329 17.99 -19.62 -20.10
N PRO A 330 17.90 -20.96 -19.95
CA PRO A 330 16.63 -21.67 -19.86
C PRO A 330 15.70 -21.17 -18.77
N GLY A 331 16.24 -20.78 -17.62
CA GLY A 331 15.47 -20.28 -16.48
C GLY A 331 14.80 -18.96 -16.77
N LYS A 332 15.51 -18.01 -17.38
CA LYS A 332 14.96 -16.70 -17.76
C LYS A 332 13.89 -16.84 -18.85
N ILE A 333 14.12 -17.68 -19.85
CA ILE A 333 13.13 -17.90 -20.92
C ILE A 333 11.85 -18.52 -20.35
N LEU A 334 11.95 -19.49 -19.45
CA LEU A 334 10.79 -20.10 -18.80
C LEU A 334 10.01 -19.07 -17.96
N LEU A 335 10.70 -18.20 -17.23
CA LEU A 335 10.09 -17.11 -16.46
C LEU A 335 9.29 -16.18 -17.38
N GLU A 336 9.86 -15.74 -18.48
CA GLU A 336 9.17 -14.85 -19.44
C GLU A 336 7.93 -15.51 -20.06
N ILE A 337 7.99 -16.80 -20.37
CA ILE A 337 6.81 -17.57 -20.83
C ILE A 337 5.74 -17.56 -19.75
N TYR A 338 6.11 -17.87 -18.49
CA TYR A 338 5.20 -17.89 -17.35
C TYR A 338 4.54 -16.52 -17.14
N GLU A 339 5.31 -15.44 -17.03
CA GLU A 339 4.80 -14.09 -16.80
C GLU A 339 3.83 -13.62 -17.89
N LYS A 340 4.07 -14.03 -19.14
CA LYS A 340 3.24 -13.63 -20.26
C LYS A 340 1.97 -14.47 -20.44
N THR A 341 2.06 -15.77 -20.19
CA THR A 341 0.98 -16.71 -20.57
C THR A 341 0.17 -17.22 -19.38
N THR A 342 0.77 -17.26 -18.20
CA THR A 342 0.25 -18.01 -17.05
C THR A 342 -0.14 -17.10 -15.90
N GLU A 343 0.75 -16.22 -15.45
CA GLU A 343 0.50 -15.34 -14.30
C GLU A 343 -0.80 -14.52 -14.44
N PRO A 344 -1.11 -13.88 -15.58
CA PRO A 344 -2.33 -13.07 -15.72
C PRO A 344 -3.64 -13.89 -15.59
N GLU A 345 -3.58 -15.20 -15.80
CA GLU A 345 -4.74 -16.11 -15.73
C GLU A 345 -4.98 -16.67 -14.32
N LEU A 346 -4.01 -16.54 -13.42
CA LEU A 346 -4.10 -17.00 -12.03
C LEU A 346 -5.03 -16.10 -11.22
N TRP A 347 -6.28 -16.52 -11.02
CA TRP A 347 -7.27 -15.70 -10.32
C TRP A 347 -7.25 -15.85 -8.81
N GLY A 348 -7.47 -17.08 -8.30
CA GLY A 348 -7.38 -17.38 -6.87
C GLY A 348 -5.95 -17.31 -6.35
N PRO A 349 -5.77 -17.22 -5.03
CA PRO A 349 -4.44 -17.17 -4.44
C PRO A 349 -3.67 -18.47 -4.71
N VAL A 350 -2.45 -18.32 -5.21
CA VAL A 350 -1.52 -19.43 -5.43
C VAL A 350 -0.11 -18.99 -5.08
N PHE A 351 0.61 -19.82 -4.35
CA PHE A 351 2.05 -19.71 -4.26
C PHE A 351 2.67 -20.41 -5.47
N VAL A 352 3.29 -19.64 -6.33
CA VAL A 352 4.15 -20.16 -7.40
C VAL A 352 5.49 -20.47 -6.76
N ILE A 353 5.91 -21.72 -6.76
CA ILE A 353 7.10 -22.19 -6.03
C ILE A 353 8.19 -22.70 -6.97
N ASP A 354 9.40 -22.84 -6.42
CA ASP A 354 10.54 -23.49 -7.06
C ASP A 354 10.98 -22.77 -8.34
N TYR A 355 11.39 -21.52 -8.16
CA TYR A 355 11.87 -20.66 -9.24
C TYR A 355 13.22 -21.10 -9.78
N PRO A 356 13.57 -20.75 -11.04
CA PRO A 356 14.89 -20.98 -11.60
C PRO A 356 16.00 -20.27 -10.79
N ALA A 357 17.11 -20.98 -10.54
CA ALA A 357 18.27 -20.42 -9.84
C ALA A 357 18.90 -19.23 -10.58
N GLU A 358 18.83 -19.22 -11.92
CA GLU A 358 19.34 -18.18 -12.80
C GLU A 358 18.76 -16.79 -12.54
N VAL A 359 17.49 -16.73 -12.08
CA VAL A 359 16.74 -15.48 -11.84
C VAL A 359 16.48 -15.21 -10.35
N SER A 360 17.25 -15.84 -9.46
CA SER A 360 17.01 -15.79 -8.01
C SER A 360 18.33 -15.69 -7.22
N PRO A 361 19.05 -14.56 -7.30
CA PRO A 361 20.43 -14.46 -6.80
C PRO A 361 20.57 -14.52 -5.28
N LEU A 362 19.50 -14.26 -4.50
CA LEU A 362 19.53 -14.21 -3.03
C LEU A 362 18.90 -15.45 -2.37
N ALA A 363 18.26 -16.31 -3.18
CA ALA A 363 17.56 -17.50 -2.70
C ALA A 363 18.48 -18.72 -2.66
N ARG A 364 18.30 -19.58 -1.65
CA ARG A 364 19.03 -20.84 -1.49
C ARG A 364 18.60 -21.84 -2.55
N ARG A 365 19.57 -22.62 -3.10
CA ARG A 365 19.28 -23.71 -4.03
C ARG A 365 18.31 -24.72 -3.41
N HIS A 366 17.39 -25.20 -4.23
CA HIS A 366 16.42 -26.20 -3.81
C HIS A 366 17.09 -27.49 -3.40
N ARG A 367 16.64 -28.06 -2.26
CA ARG A 367 17.25 -29.26 -1.64
C ARG A 367 17.24 -30.49 -2.54
N ASP A 368 16.25 -30.61 -3.46
CA ASP A 368 16.06 -31.75 -4.35
C ASP A 368 16.41 -31.45 -5.81
N GLY A 369 16.80 -30.20 -6.15
CA GLY A 369 17.11 -29.81 -7.52
C GLY A 369 17.96 -28.55 -7.63
N PRO A 370 19.29 -28.69 -7.94
CA PRO A 370 20.20 -27.53 -7.91
C PRO A 370 19.95 -26.46 -8.98
N ASP A 371 19.14 -26.76 -9.99
CA ASP A 371 18.77 -25.82 -11.05
C ASP A 371 17.63 -24.86 -10.59
N LEU A 372 17.00 -25.17 -9.46
CA LEU A 372 15.92 -24.42 -8.82
C LEU A 372 16.38 -23.81 -7.49
N VAL A 373 15.57 -22.91 -6.96
CA VAL A 373 15.72 -22.34 -5.62
C VAL A 373 14.43 -22.51 -4.82
N GLU A 374 14.53 -22.57 -3.50
CA GLU A 374 13.39 -22.54 -2.58
C GLU A 374 12.84 -21.10 -2.49
N ARG A 375 12.15 -20.66 -3.54
CA ARG A 375 11.51 -19.34 -3.68
C ARG A 375 10.04 -19.51 -4.00
N TYR A 376 9.23 -18.59 -3.52
CA TYR A 376 7.82 -18.50 -3.87
C TYR A 376 7.41 -17.06 -4.16
N GLU A 377 6.44 -16.92 -5.04
CA GLU A 377 5.67 -15.69 -5.22
C GLU A 377 4.19 -15.98 -5.03
N PRO A 378 3.53 -15.31 -4.07
CA PRO A 378 2.09 -15.37 -3.92
C PRO A 378 1.44 -14.51 -5.01
N VAL A 379 0.73 -15.16 -5.92
CA VAL A 379 -0.01 -14.52 -7.01
C VAL A 379 -1.50 -14.54 -6.69
N VAL A 380 -2.15 -13.38 -6.81
CA VAL A 380 -3.59 -13.21 -6.55
C VAL A 380 -4.18 -12.28 -7.60
N ALA A 381 -5.27 -12.68 -8.22
CA ALA A 381 -5.94 -11.93 -9.29
C ALA A 381 -4.99 -11.52 -10.44
N GLY A 382 -4.15 -12.47 -10.88
CA GLY A 382 -3.18 -12.28 -11.96
C GLY A 382 -2.05 -11.30 -11.61
N ARG A 383 -1.67 -11.22 -10.33
CA ARG A 383 -0.62 -10.28 -9.86
C ARG A 383 0.16 -10.85 -8.70
N GLU A 384 1.47 -10.71 -8.76
CA GLU A 384 2.36 -10.90 -7.64
C GLU A 384 2.00 -9.95 -6.49
N LEU A 385 1.77 -10.49 -5.28
CA LEU A 385 1.60 -9.72 -4.04
C LEU A 385 2.89 -9.56 -3.25
N GLY A 386 3.83 -10.45 -3.45
CA GLY A 386 5.08 -10.49 -2.71
C GLY A 386 6.02 -11.55 -3.24
N ASN A 387 7.17 -11.65 -2.61
CA ASN A 387 8.23 -12.59 -2.96
C ASN A 387 8.92 -13.05 -1.68
N GLY A 388 9.17 -14.34 -1.54
CA GLY A 388 9.85 -14.90 -0.38
C GLY A 388 10.66 -16.15 -0.74
N PHE A 389 11.63 -16.47 0.10
CA PHE A 389 12.51 -17.61 -0.14
C PHE A 389 13.24 -18.08 1.13
N THR A 390 13.76 -19.30 1.08
CA THR A 390 14.83 -19.75 1.98
C THR A 390 16.10 -19.00 1.60
N GLU A 391 16.72 -18.32 2.56
CA GLU A 391 17.86 -17.44 2.34
C GLU A 391 19.12 -18.18 1.95
N LEU A 392 19.86 -17.62 1.01
CA LEU A 392 21.23 -18.03 0.74
C LEU A 392 22.13 -17.61 1.91
N ILE A 393 22.76 -18.58 2.56
CA ILE A 393 23.56 -18.38 3.77
C ILE A 393 25.06 -18.57 3.55
N ASP A 394 25.43 -19.12 2.40
CA ASP A 394 26.84 -19.39 2.05
C ASP A 394 27.48 -18.13 1.46
N PRO A 395 28.53 -17.56 2.08
CA PRO A 395 29.17 -16.33 1.60
C PRO A 395 29.90 -16.52 0.26
N ASP A 396 30.43 -17.72 -0.04
CA ASP A 396 31.16 -17.97 -1.28
C ASP A 396 30.18 -18.08 -2.47
N ASP A 397 29.06 -18.82 -2.32
CA ASP A 397 27.98 -18.85 -3.34
C ASP A 397 27.36 -17.45 -3.52
N GLN A 398 27.12 -16.69 -2.43
CA GLN A 398 26.60 -15.33 -2.53
C GLN A 398 27.56 -14.40 -3.27
N ARG A 399 28.85 -14.49 -3.01
CA ARG A 399 29.87 -13.71 -3.74
C ARG A 399 29.88 -14.04 -5.24
N ALA A 400 29.77 -15.32 -5.58
CA ALA A 400 29.72 -15.76 -6.98
C ALA A 400 28.52 -15.16 -7.70
N ARG A 401 27.33 -15.16 -7.06
CA ARG A 401 26.11 -14.58 -7.64
C ARG A 401 26.16 -13.07 -7.75
N PHE A 402 26.71 -12.36 -6.78
CA PHE A 402 26.94 -10.92 -6.89
C PHE A 402 27.93 -10.59 -8.03
N ALA A 403 28.95 -11.41 -8.23
CA ALA A 403 29.86 -11.23 -9.35
C ALA A 403 29.17 -11.43 -10.72
N GLU A 404 28.23 -12.36 -10.83
CA GLU A 404 27.41 -12.56 -12.03
C GLU A 404 26.47 -11.35 -12.26
N GLN A 405 25.82 -10.82 -11.23
CA GLN A 405 25.00 -9.61 -11.32
C GLN A 405 25.83 -8.40 -11.77
N ALA A 406 27.00 -8.19 -11.16
CA ALA A 406 27.92 -7.12 -11.56
C ALA A 406 28.43 -7.27 -13.00
N ALA A 407 28.54 -8.49 -13.51
CA ALA A 407 28.89 -8.73 -14.91
C ALA A 407 27.74 -8.35 -15.86
N LYS A 408 26.48 -8.66 -15.51
CA LYS A 408 25.28 -8.25 -16.26
C LYS A 408 25.15 -6.72 -16.29
N ALA A 409 25.33 -6.05 -15.15
CA ALA A 409 25.33 -4.59 -15.07
C ALA A 409 26.37 -3.94 -16.00
N ARG A 410 27.60 -4.49 -16.03
CA ARG A 410 28.65 -4.01 -16.95
C ARG A 410 28.33 -4.29 -18.42
N ALA A 411 27.50 -5.29 -18.70
CA ALA A 411 27.02 -5.58 -20.06
C ALA A 411 25.85 -4.68 -20.48
N GLY A 412 25.36 -3.82 -19.60
CA GLY A 412 24.33 -2.82 -19.89
C GLY A 412 22.98 -3.06 -19.23
N ASP A 413 22.87 -4.03 -18.32
CA ASP A 413 21.67 -4.23 -17.52
C ASP A 413 21.67 -3.22 -16.36
N ASP A 414 20.89 -2.17 -16.45
CA ASP A 414 20.86 -1.06 -15.50
C ASP A 414 19.91 -1.31 -14.30
N GLU A 415 19.27 -2.47 -14.24
CA GLU A 415 18.50 -2.94 -13.09
C GLU A 415 19.37 -3.72 -12.10
N GLU A 416 20.51 -4.26 -12.56
CA GLU A 416 21.44 -5.01 -11.72
C GLU A 416 22.45 -4.10 -11.01
N SER A 417 22.93 -4.54 -9.83
CA SER A 417 23.98 -3.82 -9.11
C SER A 417 25.34 -3.98 -9.80
N GLY A 418 26.00 -2.88 -10.10
CA GLY A 418 27.36 -2.85 -10.65
C GLY A 418 28.45 -3.17 -9.63
N GLU A 419 28.13 -3.19 -8.34
CA GLU A 419 29.06 -3.34 -7.23
C GLU A 419 28.71 -4.54 -6.35
N ILE A 420 29.73 -5.14 -5.74
CA ILE A 420 29.59 -6.23 -4.78
C ILE A 420 29.50 -5.64 -3.37
N ASP A 421 28.45 -5.99 -2.62
CA ASP A 421 28.32 -5.58 -1.22
C ASP A 421 29.23 -6.43 -0.31
N GLU A 422 30.48 -5.98 -0.16
CA GLU A 422 31.48 -6.59 0.70
C GLU A 422 31.12 -6.56 2.19
N GLU A 423 30.32 -5.59 2.62
CA GLU A 423 29.86 -5.52 4.01
C GLU A 423 28.82 -6.58 4.33
N TYR A 424 27.92 -6.85 3.38
CA TYR A 424 26.97 -7.94 3.51
C TYR A 424 27.68 -9.32 3.47
N LEU A 425 28.61 -9.53 2.54
CA LEU A 425 29.39 -10.75 2.47
C LEU A 425 30.15 -11.00 3.77
N ARG A 426 30.82 -9.99 4.31
CA ARG A 426 31.48 -10.08 5.62
C ARG A 426 30.48 -10.41 6.74
N ALA A 427 29.25 -9.92 6.69
CA ALA A 427 28.24 -10.29 7.66
C ALA A 427 27.89 -11.79 7.56
N LEU A 428 27.74 -12.34 6.35
CA LEU A 428 27.52 -13.78 6.15
C LEU A 428 28.67 -14.64 6.67
N GLU A 429 29.91 -14.16 6.62
CA GLU A 429 31.08 -14.86 7.17
C GLU A 429 31.01 -15.04 8.71
N TYR A 430 30.24 -14.19 9.43
CA TYR A 430 29.95 -14.40 10.85
C TYR A 430 28.87 -15.48 11.09
N GLY A 431 28.21 -15.93 10.03
CA GLY A 431 27.21 -17.00 10.05
C GLY A 431 25.78 -16.46 10.10
N LEU A 432 25.04 -16.66 9.02
CA LEU A 432 23.58 -16.53 8.99
C LEU A 432 22.97 -17.91 9.29
N PRO A 433 22.16 -18.09 10.35
CA PRO A 433 21.47 -19.37 10.59
C PRO A 433 20.50 -19.68 9.44
N PRO A 434 19.99 -20.91 9.30
CA PRO A 434 18.90 -21.18 8.38
C PRO A 434 17.79 -20.14 8.58
N THR A 435 17.46 -19.41 7.54
CA THR A 435 16.58 -18.25 7.59
C THR A 435 15.67 -18.26 6.38
N SER A 436 14.43 -17.80 6.55
CA SER A 436 13.54 -17.49 5.45
C SER A 436 12.90 -16.12 5.66
N GLY A 437 12.68 -15.41 4.58
CA GLY A 437 12.04 -14.11 4.59
C GLY A 437 11.09 -13.92 3.42
N PHE A 438 10.34 -12.83 3.47
CA PHE A 438 9.54 -12.36 2.34
C PHE A 438 9.32 -10.85 2.37
N GLY A 439 9.06 -10.30 1.18
CA GLY A 439 8.49 -8.98 0.98
C GLY A 439 7.03 -9.05 0.56
N LEU A 440 6.17 -8.27 1.18
CA LEU A 440 4.76 -8.10 0.83
C LEU A 440 4.51 -6.66 0.38
N GLY A 441 3.98 -6.48 -0.82
CA GLY A 441 3.57 -5.17 -1.34
C GLY A 441 2.30 -4.67 -0.67
N ILE A 442 2.42 -3.79 0.33
CA ILE A 442 1.28 -3.22 1.07
C ILE A 442 0.31 -2.50 0.12
N ASP A 443 0.82 -1.73 -0.83
CA ASP A 443 -0.03 -1.00 -1.77
C ASP A 443 -0.84 -1.96 -2.65
N ARG A 444 -0.24 -3.05 -3.13
CA ARG A 444 -0.93 -4.09 -3.93
C ARG A 444 -1.99 -4.81 -3.12
N LEU A 445 -1.70 -5.16 -1.86
CA LEU A 445 -2.71 -5.75 -0.96
C LEU A 445 -3.89 -4.79 -0.75
N LEU A 446 -3.63 -3.51 -0.53
CA LEU A 446 -4.68 -2.51 -0.36
C LEU A 446 -5.52 -2.30 -1.62
N MET A 447 -4.94 -2.46 -2.82
CA MET A 447 -5.72 -2.47 -4.06
C MET A 447 -6.72 -3.63 -4.09
N LEU A 448 -6.34 -4.82 -3.64
CA LEU A 448 -7.24 -5.97 -3.53
C LEU A 448 -8.34 -5.74 -2.49
N LEU A 449 -7.96 -5.40 -1.25
CA LEU A 449 -8.90 -5.18 -0.15
C LEU A 449 -9.83 -3.99 -0.40
N GLY A 450 -9.36 -2.99 -1.14
CA GLY A 450 -10.11 -1.80 -1.49
C GLY A 450 -10.88 -1.90 -2.81
N ASP A 451 -10.82 -3.00 -3.54
CA ASP A 451 -11.41 -3.15 -4.89
C ASP A 451 -11.09 -1.96 -5.81
N VAL A 452 -9.80 -1.65 -5.95
CA VAL A 452 -9.33 -0.57 -6.83
C VAL A 452 -8.28 -1.06 -7.82
N ALA A 453 -8.36 -0.56 -9.05
CA ALA A 453 -7.49 -0.99 -10.13
C ALA A 453 -6.17 -0.19 -10.21
N ASN A 454 -6.10 0.99 -9.56
CA ASN A 454 -4.97 1.90 -9.66
C ASN A 454 -4.30 2.14 -8.30
N ILE A 455 -3.00 1.88 -8.23
CA ILE A 455 -2.18 2.05 -7.03
C ILE A 455 -2.24 3.47 -6.44
N ARG A 456 -2.48 4.50 -7.28
CA ARG A 456 -2.59 5.89 -6.85
C ARG A 456 -3.79 6.14 -5.93
N GLU A 457 -4.79 5.27 -5.96
CA GLU A 457 -5.97 5.43 -5.10
C GLU A 457 -5.67 5.08 -3.64
N VAL A 458 -4.76 4.14 -3.40
CA VAL A 458 -4.36 3.70 -2.06
C VAL A 458 -3.15 4.46 -1.49
N ILE A 459 -2.54 5.35 -2.28
CA ILE A 459 -1.44 6.24 -1.86
C ILE A 459 -1.99 7.63 -1.61
N ALA A 460 -1.67 8.25 -0.46
CA ALA A 460 -2.18 9.56 -0.11
C ALA A 460 -1.77 10.64 -1.14
N PHE A 461 -0.49 10.71 -1.47
CA PHE A 461 0.08 11.62 -2.46
C PHE A 461 0.97 10.80 -3.42
N PRO A 462 0.39 10.25 -4.51
CA PRO A 462 1.15 9.46 -5.47
C PRO A 462 2.10 10.36 -6.27
N THR A 463 3.19 9.77 -6.74
CA THR A 463 4.11 10.46 -7.64
C THR A 463 3.42 10.72 -8.98
N LEU A 464 3.41 11.98 -9.39
CA LEU A 464 2.82 12.42 -10.66
C LEU A 464 3.88 13.13 -11.49
N ARG A 465 3.72 13.05 -12.81
CA ARG A 465 4.55 13.87 -13.69
C ARG A 465 4.34 15.35 -13.36
N PRO A 466 5.40 16.13 -13.10
CA PRO A 466 5.26 17.56 -12.87
C PRO A 466 4.55 18.24 -14.05
N ASP A 467 3.64 19.18 -13.77
CA ASP A 467 3.12 20.06 -14.79
C ASP A 467 4.29 20.89 -15.32
N ARG A 468 4.55 20.80 -16.61
CA ARG A 468 5.51 21.74 -17.22
C ARG A 468 4.86 23.11 -17.22
N PRO A 469 5.56 24.16 -16.79
CA PRO A 469 5.07 25.53 -16.87
C PRO A 469 4.84 25.96 -18.31
#